data_cc9e0849496f6db0e55aac24d5292678
#
_entry.id   cc9e0849496f6db0e55aac24d5292678
#
_cell.length_a   1.000
_cell.length_b   1.000
_cell.length_c   1.000
_cell.angle_alpha   90.00
_cell.angle_beta   90.00
_cell.angle_gamma   90.00
#
_symmetry.space_group_name_H-M   'P 1'
#
loop_
_entity.id
_entity.type
_entity.pdbx_description
1 polymer ?
#
loop_
_entity_poly.entity_id
_entity_poly.type
_entity_poly.pdbx_seq_one_letter_code
_entity_poly.pdbx_strand_id
1 'polypeptide(L)'
;MNPYLYTVPVFFLMIATEYWVSRIRGRDLYRFQDTVTSLNAGLVSQFINIMGGAFSVYMYSLLVGQFSLLSWDTSQLWVWVFALVLYDFCYYWVHRAGHEVNLFWASHVIHHSSEEFNLSTALRQSATGFYFKWVFYFPLAVLGIPTQIFVVVALIDLLYQYWVHTQLVGRMGIFERFLVTPSNHRVHHGQNDYCIDKNYGGIFSIWDQLFGTYADERPDEMVIYGVRKPLRSWDPVWANIQHYFVIGRLVRASRSWHEKFMCVFGPPRSPAHLEAVGEAPFRAAEFVSFSTPYTSRMKHIGAASTIFGTFMLMLLYLVAPRLSIWESLAYSFLMLGFFSFIGRLWVRPSMMGSTSPRFQ
;
A
#
# COMPACT_ATOMS: atom_id res chain seq x y z
N MET A 1 3.41 -21.89 14.98
CA MET A 1 3.34 -20.54 15.61
C MET A 1 2.96 -19.53 14.54
N ASN A 2 2.13 -18.54 14.87
CA ASN A 2 1.72 -17.52 13.89
C ASN A 2 2.89 -16.55 13.64
N PRO A 3 3.41 -16.41 12.40
CA PRO A 3 4.57 -15.58 12.09
C PRO A 3 4.35 -14.08 12.41
N TYR A 4 3.13 -13.60 12.38
CA TYR A 4 2.81 -12.19 12.70
C TYR A 4 3.16 -11.79 14.14
N LEU A 5 3.16 -12.75 15.09
CA LEU A 5 3.54 -12.49 16.48
C LEU A 5 5.02 -12.08 16.62
N TYR A 6 5.85 -12.45 15.65
CA TYR A 6 7.27 -12.10 15.63
C TYR A 6 7.57 -10.93 14.70
N THR A 7 6.90 -10.86 13.55
CA THR A 7 7.20 -9.81 12.56
C THR A 7 6.72 -8.43 13.00
N VAL A 8 5.60 -8.33 13.71
CA VAL A 8 5.09 -7.02 14.17
C VAL A 8 6.05 -6.32 15.13
N PRO A 9 6.58 -6.96 16.20
CA PRO A 9 7.59 -6.33 17.05
C PRO A 9 8.85 -5.91 16.29
N VAL A 10 9.30 -6.71 15.30
CA VAL A 10 10.47 -6.37 14.47
C VAL A 10 10.20 -5.11 13.66
N PHE A 11 9.03 -4.95 13.05
CA PHE A 11 8.69 -3.74 12.31
C PHE A 11 8.69 -2.49 13.20
N PHE A 12 8.13 -2.57 14.40
CA PHE A 12 8.17 -1.45 15.35
C PHE A 12 9.60 -1.12 15.79
N LEU A 13 10.44 -2.13 16.02
CA LEU A 13 11.85 -1.92 16.35
C LEU A 13 12.60 -1.22 15.20
N MET A 14 12.37 -1.64 13.96
CA MET A 14 12.98 -1.01 12.79
C MET A 14 12.51 0.44 12.61
N ILE A 15 11.22 0.73 12.80
CA ILE A 15 10.68 2.11 12.78
C ILE A 15 11.32 2.95 13.88
N ALA A 16 11.41 2.43 15.10
CA ALA A 16 12.05 3.14 16.22
C ALA A 16 13.53 3.41 15.94
N THR A 17 14.23 2.45 15.34
CA THR A 17 15.63 2.60 14.93
C THR A 17 15.78 3.66 13.84
N GLU A 18 14.94 3.64 12.78
CA GLU A 18 14.97 4.66 11.73
C GLU A 18 14.67 6.04 12.30
N TYR A 19 13.65 6.17 13.14
CA TYR A 19 13.31 7.42 13.81
C TYR A 19 14.50 7.95 14.63
N TRP A 20 15.13 7.11 15.45
CA TRP A 20 16.27 7.51 16.26
C TRP A 20 17.48 7.93 15.41
N VAL A 21 17.84 7.13 14.37
CA VAL A 21 18.94 7.46 13.45
C VAL A 21 18.65 8.75 12.67
N SER A 22 17.41 8.96 12.24
CA SER A 22 17.02 10.20 11.54
C SER A 22 17.23 11.43 12.41
N ARG A 23 16.85 11.36 13.71
CA ARG A 23 17.03 12.44 14.68
C ARG A 23 18.51 12.74 14.95
N ILE A 24 19.36 11.71 15.09
CA ILE A 24 20.82 11.89 15.22
C ILE A 24 21.42 12.58 14.00
N ARG A 25 20.92 12.25 12.81
CA ARG A 25 21.38 12.85 11.53
C ARG A 25 20.76 14.23 11.26
N GLY A 26 19.99 14.80 12.19
CA GLY A 26 19.32 16.11 12.03
C GLY A 26 18.21 16.09 10.97
N ARG A 27 17.68 14.90 10.61
CA ARG A 27 16.60 14.78 9.63
C ARG A 27 15.27 14.54 10.33
N ASP A 28 14.22 15.26 9.93
CA ASP A 28 12.87 15.09 10.46
C ASP A 28 12.03 14.33 9.43
N LEU A 29 12.10 12.98 9.49
CA LEU A 29 11.45 12.08 8.53
C LEU A 29 10.06 11.62 8.99
N TYR A 30 9.63 12.02 10.19
CA TYR A 30 8.42 11.48 10.81
C TYR A 30 7.48 12.59 11.31
N ARG A 31 6.40 12.86 10.60
CA ARG A 31 5.30 13.67 11.12
C ARG A 31 4.34 12.78 11.89
N PHE A 32 4.06 13.16 13.13
CA PHE A 32 3.29 12.32 14.06
C PHE A 32 1.93 11.86 13.50
N GLN A 33 1.16 12.77 12.89
CA GLN A 33 -0.16 12.45 12.36
C GLN A 33 -0.09 11.48 11.18
N ASP A 34 0.85 11.66 10.27
CA ASP A 34 1.04 10.76 9.13
C ASP A 34 1.50 9.38 9.60
N THR A 35 2.46 9.33 10.52
CA THR A 35 2.96 8.09 11.13
C THR A 35 1.84 7.28 11.77
N VAL A 36 1.05 7.89 12.68
CA VAL A 36 -0.07 7.21 13.34
C VAL A 36 -1.11 6.75 12.32
N THR A 37 -1.41 7.58 11.31
CA THR A 37 -2.37 7.21 10.26
C THR A 37 -1.84 6.05 9.42
N SER A 38 -0.55 6.03 9.09
CA SER A 38 0.08 4.92 8.34
C SER A 38 0.03 3.61 9.12
N LEU A 39 0.38 3.64 10.42
CA LEU A 39 0.30 2.48 11.29
C LEU A 39 -1.15 1.98 11.46
N ASN A 40 -2.10 2.90 11.68
CA ASN A 40 -3.51 2.54 11.82
C ASN A 40 -4.10 2.02 10.50
N ALA A 41 -3.65 2.51 9.34
CA ALA A 41 -4.04 1.96 8.03
C ALA A 41 -3.51 0.52 7.84
N GLY A 42 -2.29 0.25 8.30
CA GLY A 42 -1.75 -1.11 8.36
C GLY A 42 -2.60 -2.02 9.26
N LEU A 43 -2.99 -1.56 10.44
CA LEU A 43 -3.87 -2.31 11.33
C LEU A 43 -5.23 -2.58 10.70
N VAL A 44 -5.88 -1.57 10.11
CA VAL A 44 -7.14 -1.72 9.35
C VAL A 44 -7.00 -2.77 8.26
N SER A 45 -5.92 -2.70 7.49
CA SER A 45 -5.60 -3.70 6.47
C SER A 45 -5.53 -5.12 7.08
N GLN A 46 -4.81 -5.31 8.19
CA GLN A 46 -4.66 -6.63 8.81
C GLN A 46 -5.96 -7.18 9.39
N PHE A 47 -6.84 -6.35 9.98
CA PHE A 47 -8.15 -6.80 10.45
C PHE A 47 -9.04 -7.34 9.30
N ILE A 48 -8.95 -6.77 8.12
CA ILE A 48 -9.65 -7.27 6.93
C ILE A 48 -8.91 -8.47 6.32
N ASN A 49 -7.59 -8.44 6.32
CA ASN A 49 -6.76 -9.43 5.64
C ASN A 49 -6.72 -10.79 6.32
N ILE A 50 -7.11 -10.91 7.57
CA ILE A 50 -7.32 -12.23 8.20
C ILE A 50 -8.24 -13.09 7.33
N MET A 51 -9.24 -12.48 6.70
CA MET A 51 -10.14 -13.19 5.79
C MET A 51 -9.68 -13.10 4.33
N GLY A 52 -9.20 -11.95 3.88
CA GLY A 52 -8.74 -11.73 2.52
C GLY A 52 -7.48 -12.52 2.16
N GLY A 53 -6.54 -12.68 3.10
CA GLY A 53 -5.34 -13.51 2.92
C GLY A 53 -5.70 -14.99 2.77
N ALA A 54 -6.59 -15.50 3.60
CA ALA A 54 -7.10 -16.87 3.49
C ALA A 54 -7.82 -17.09 2.15
N PHE A 55 -8.61 -16.12 1.70
CA PHE A 55 -9.26 -16.15 0.39
C PHE A 55 -8.25 -16.22 -0.77
N SER A 56 -7.21 -15.38 -0.76
CA SER A 56 -6.19 -15.39 -1.83
C SER A 56 -5.42 -16.72 -1.89
N VAL A 57 -5.03 -17.27 -0.75
CA VAL A 57 -4.35 -18.57 -0.66
C VAL A 57 -5.28 -19.69 -1.11
N TYR A 58 -6.55 -19.66 -0.72
CA TYR A 58 -7.56 -20.62 -1.14
C TYR A 58 -7.76 -20.57 -2.66
N MET A 59 -7.95 -19.39 -3.25
CA MET A 59 -8.09 -19.23 -4.71
C MET A 59 -6.86 -19.74 -5.43
N TYR A 60 -5.65 -19.43 -4.94
CA TYR A 60 -4.42 -19.94 -5.53
C TYR A 60 -4.34 -21.47 -5.45
N SER A 61 -4.70 -22.08 -4.32
CA SER A 61 -4.69 -23.53 -4.15
C SER A 61 -5.69 -24.26 -5.09
N LEU A 62 -6.85 -23.64 -5.32
CA LEU A 62 -7.82 -24.13 -6.32
C LEU A 62 -7.23 -24.07 -7.74
N LEU A 63 -6.56 -22.98 -8.10
CA LEU A 63 -5.93 -22.84 -9.42
C LEU A 63 -4.82 -23.88 -9.61
N VAL A 64 -3.96 -24.10 -8.63
CA VAL A 64 -2.94 -25.17 -8.68
C VAL A 64 -3.60 -26.53 -8.85
N GLY A 65 -4.63 -26.85 -8.05
CA GLY A 65 -5.32 -28.14 -8.13
C GLY A 65 -6.02 -28.42 -9.46
N GLN A 66 -6.43 -27.37 -10.17
CA GLN A 66 -7.18 -27.47 -11.43
C GLN A 66 -6.30 -27.37 -12.69
N PHE A 67 -5.27 -26.52 -12.65
CA PHE A 67 -4.56 -26.06 -13.86
C PHE A 67 -3.07 -26.41 -13.86
N SER A 68 -2.54 -27.03 -12.80
CA SER A 68 -1.12 -27.40 -12.72
C SER A 68 -0.73 -28.35 -13.83
N LEU A 69 0.29 -27.95 -14.61
CA LEU A 69 0.86 -28.74 -15.70
C LEU A 69 2.15 -29.47 -15.28
N LEU A 70 2.82 -29.00 -14.22
CA LEU A 70 4.11 -29.51 -13.79
C LEU A 70 4.07 -29.87 -12.30
N SER A 71 4.97 -30.75 -11.89
CA SER A 71 5.22 -31.07 -10.49
C SER A 71 6.71 -30.81 -10.17
N TRP A 72 6.99 -30.31 -8.98
CA TRP A 72 8.31 -29.85 -8.58
C TRP A 72 8.81 -30.57 -7.35
N ASP A 73 10.07 -30.96 -7.36
CA ASP A 73 10.75 -31.43 -6.16
C ASP A 73 11.08 -30.22 -5.27
N THR A 74 10.28 -30.02 -4.23
CA THR A 74 10.39 -28.88 -3.31
C THR A 74 11.60 -28.96 -2.39
N SER A 75 12.37 -30.06 -2.41
CA SER A 75 13.64 -30.16 -1.71
C SER A 75 14.79 -29.42 -2.43
N GLN A 76 14.61 -29.10 -3.69
CA GLN A 76 15.61 -28.44 -4.52
C GLN A 76 15.55 -26.92 -4.37
N LEU A 77 16.66 -26.31 -3.97
CA LEU A 77 16.76 -24.84 -3.75
C LEU A 77 16.43 -24.04 -5.00
N TRP A 78 16.82 -24.51 -6.19
CA TRP A 78 16.55 -23.78 -7.43
C TRP A 78 15.06 -23.62 -7.74
N VAL A 79 14.20 -24.54 -7.26
CA VAL A 79 12.73 -24.42 -7.39
C VAL A 79 12.22 -23.21 -6.63
N TRP A 80 12.75 -22.95 -5.45
CA TRP A 80 12.41 -21.78 -4.64
C TRP A 80 12.90 -20.48 -5.28
N VAL A 81 14.11 -20.47 -5.82
CA VAL A 81 14.68 -19.32 -6.53
C VAL A 81 13.85 -19.03 -7.79
N PHE A 82 13.52 -20.06 -8.57
CA PHE A 82 12.66 -19.92 -9.74
C PHE A 82 11.28 -19.38 -9.39
N ALA A 83 10.67 -19.94 -8.35
CA ALA A 83 9.35 -19.48 -7.87
C ALA A 83 9.40 -18.02 -7.38
N LEU A 84 10.48 -17.60 -6.71
CA LEU A 84 10.67 -16.22 -6.26
C LEU A 84 10.78 -15.26 -7.44
N VAL A 85 11.60 -15.58 -8.44
CA VAL A 85 11.76 -14.75 -9.65
C VAL A 85 10.45 -14.64 -10.42
N LEU A 86 9.72 -15.76 -10.58
CA LEU A 86 8.44 -15.78 -11.27
C LEU A 86 7.35 -15.05 -10.46
N TYR A 87 7.38 -15.17 -9.11
CA TYR A 87 6.47 -14.44 -8.24
C TYR A 87 6.67 -12.93 -8.40
N ASP A 88 7.92 -12.46 -8.32
CA ASP A 88 8.26 -11.04 -8.46
C ASP A 88 7.94 -10.50 -9.87
N PHE A 89 8.10 -11.32 -10.91
CA PHE A 89 7.60 -11.00 -12.25
C PHE A 89 6.07 -10.78 -12.27
N CYS A 90 5.31 -11.67 -11.67
CA CYS A 90 3.86 -11.51 -11.56
C CYS A 90 3.49 -10.30 -10.68
N TYR A 91 4.26 -10.07 -9.60
CA TYR A 91 4.11 -8.90 -8.75
C TYR A 91 4.31 -7.59 -9.51
N TYR A 92 5.30 -7.50 -10.41
CA TYR A 92 5.48 -6.36 -11.29
C TYR A 92 4.19 -6.01 -12.04
N TRP A 93 3.50 -7.01 -12.60
CA TRP A 93 2.23 -6.79 -13.31
C TRP A 93 1.07 -6.43 -12.38
N VAL A 94 1.01 -7.03 -11.19
CA VAL A 94 0.06 -6.61 -10.13
C VAL A 94 0.25 -5.13 -9.80
N HIS A 95 1.50 -4.73 -9.58
CA HIS A 95 1.85 -3.39 -9.15
C HIS A 95 1.60 -2.37 -10.27
N ARG A 96 2.03 -2.68 -11.48
CA ARG A 96 1.75 -1.89 -12.66
C ARG A 96 0.25 -1.71 -12.91
N ALA A 97 -0.53 -2.78 -12.84
CA ALA A 97 -1.99 -2.70 -12.92
C ALA A 97 -2.58 -1.85 -11.78
N GLY A 98 -1.99 -1.91 -10.59
CA GLY A 98 -2.33 -1.05 -9.45
C GLY A 98 -2.23 0.43 -9.76
N HIS A 99 -1.38 0.85 -10.69
CA HIS A 99 -1.22 2.23 -11.13
C HIS A 99 -1.96 2.57 -12.42
N GLU A 100 -2.05 1.63 -13.35
CA GLU A 100 -2.56 1.88 -14.70
C GLU A 100 -4.04 1.52 -14.87
N VAL A 101 -4.67 0.81 -13.92
CA VAL A 101 -6.09 0.43 -13.97
C VAL A 101 -6.85 1.00 -12.77
N ASN A 102 -7.87 1.79 -13.03
CA ASN A 102 -8.56 2.60 -12.01
C ASN A 102 -9.13 1.78 -10.84
N LEU A 103 -9.70 0.60 -11.11
CA LEU A 103 -10.18 -0.31 -10.06
C LEU A 103 -9.05 -0.79 -9.14
N PHE A 104 -7.89 -1.12 -9.70
CA PHE A 104 -6.75 -1.58 -8.92
C PHE A 104 -6.04 -0.41 -8.23
N TRP A 105 -6.02 0.77 -8.87
CA TRP A 105 -5.58 2.00 -8.21
C TRP A 105 -6.42 2.32 -6.98
N ALA A 106 -7.74 2.10 -7.01
CA ALA A 106 -8.59 2.27 -5.83
C ALA A 106 -8.16 1.42 -4.63
N SER A 107 -7.57 0.26 -4.89
CA SER A 107 -6.98 -0.59 -3.84
C SER A 107 -5.53 -0.23 -3.51
N HIS A 108 -4.85 0.62 -4.29
CA HIS A 108 -3.43 0.91 -4.13
C HIS A 108 -3.15 2.36 -3.69
N VAL A 109 -4.03 3.29 -4.05
CA VAL A 109 -3.87 4.73 -3.75
C VAL A 109 -3.64 5.06 -2.28
N ILE A 110 -4.16 4.25 -1.35
CA ILE A 110 -3.92 4.43 0.08
C ILE A 110 -2.44 4.35 0.41
N HIS A 111 -1.70 3.43 -0.22
CA HIS A 111 -0.26 3.24 -0.01
C HIS A 111 0.52 4.50 -0.43
N HIS A 112 0.16 5.11 -1.54
CA HIS A 112 0.75 6.34 -2.05
C HIS A 112 0.23 7.62 -1.40
N SER A 113 -0.81 7.55 -0.55
CA SER A 113 -1.43 8.75 0.02
C SER A 113 -0.69 9.37 1.21
N SER A 114 0.37 8.73 1.72
CA SER A 114 1.29 9.34 2.68
C SER A 114 2.12 10.43 1.99
N GLU A 115 2.23 11.59 2.62
CA GLU A 115 3.11 12.69 2.19
C GLU A 115 4.48 12.61 2.88
N GLU A 116 4.73 11.54 3.61
CA GLU A 116 6.01 11.15 4.20
C GLU A 116 6.50 9.86 3.55
N PHE A 117 7.82 9.65 3.58
CA PHE A 117 8.43 8.41 3.11
C PHE A 117 9.42 7.89 4.14
N ASN A 118 9.01 6.88 4.89
CA ASN A 118 9.76 6.24 5.96
C ASN A 118 9.19 4.84 6.22
N LEU A 119 9.77 4.06 7.13
CA LEU A 119 9.34 2.69 7.38
C LEU A 119 7.88 2.57 7.88
N SER A 120 7.29 3.63 8.45
CA SER A 120 5.86 3.59 8.78
C SER A 120 4.97 3.67 7.52
N THR A 121 5.43 4.32 6.45
CA THR A 121 4.74 4.38 5.16
C THR A 121 4.64 2.98 4.53
N ALA A 122 5.64 2.12 4.71
CA ALA A 122 5.60 0.73 4.26
C ALA A 122 4.40 -0.05 4.84
N LEU A 123 3.99 0.28 6.06
CA LEU A 123 2.86 -0.37 6.73
C LEU A 123 1.49 0.22 6.33
N ARG A 124 1.46 1.30 5.54
CA ARG A 124 0.24 1.90 5.00
C ARG A 124 -0.30 1.06 3.85
N GLN A 125 -0.98 -0.04 4.19
CA GLN A 125 -1.38 -1.07 3.25
C GLN A 125 -2.89 -1.07 2.96
N SER A 126 -3.23 -1.59 1.78
CA SER A 126 -4.61 -1.74 1.32
C SER A 126 -5.35 -2.85 2.07
N ALA A 127 -6.60 -2.57 2.42
CA ALA A 127 -7.52 -3.57 2.96
C ALA A 127 -8.32 -4.33 1.87
N THR A 128 -8.24 -3.91 0.61
CA THR A 128 -9.08 -4.44 -0.48
C THR A 128 -8.30 -5.17 -1.58
N GLY A 129 -6.98 -5.00 -1.64
CA GLY A 129 -6.15 -5.53 -2.73
C GLY A 129 -6.16 -7.05 -2.86
N PHE A 130 -6.36 -7.81 -1.77
CA PHE A 130 -6.38 -9.28 -1.80
C PHE A 130 -7.45 -9.86 -2.70
N TYR A 131 -8.58 -9.18 -2.82
CA TYR A 131 -9.69 -9.67 -3.62
C TYR A 131 -9.41 -9.66 -5.12
N PHE A 132 -8.40 -8.90 -5.57
CA PHE A 132 -8.11 -8.72 -7.01
C PHE A 132 -6.76 -9.30 -7.42
N LYS A 133 -5.76 -9.27 -6.55
CA LYS A 133 -4.37 -9.54 -6.90
C LYS A 133 -4.10 -11.01 -7.26
N TRP A 134 -4.82 -11.96 -6.69
CA TRP A 134 -4.58 -13.41 -6.86
C TRP A 134 -4.63 -13.88 -8.32
N VAL A 135 -5.42 -13.22 -9.17
CA VAL A 135 -5.55 -13.60 -10.59
C VAL A 135 -4.23 -13.43 -11.36
N PHE A 136 -3.40 -12.50 -10.97
CA PHE A 136 -2.11 -12.26 -11.63
C PHE A 136 -1.09 -13.36 -11.37
N TYR A 137 -1.27 -14.15 -10.33
CA TYR A 137 -0.40 -15.28 -10.00
C TYR A 137 -0.84 -16.59 -10.68
N PHE A 138 -1.83 -16.52 -11.58
CA PHE A 138 -2.26 -17.67 -12.38
C PHE A 138 -1.10 -18.37 -13.14
N PRO A 139 -0.09 -17.66 -13.70
CA PRO A 139 1.06 -18.31 -14.33
C PRO A 139 1.84 -19.26 -13.40
N LEU A 140 2.00 -18.89 -12.11
CA LEU A 140 2.64 -19.77 -11.13
C LEU A 140 1.82 -21.04 -10.89
N ALA A 141 0.49 -20.89 -10.81
CA ALA A 141 -0.40 -22.02 -10.60
C ALA A 141 -0.38 -22.98 -11.80
N VAL A 142 -0.39 -22.47 -13.04
CA VAL A 142 -0.28 -23.28 -14.28
C VAL A 142 1.06 -24.02 -14.33
N LEU A 143 2.15 -23.37 -13.95
CA LEU A 143 3.46 -24.01 -13.84
C LEU A 143 3.56 -24.96 -12.65
N GLY A 144 2.52 -25.09 -11.83
CA GLY A 144 2.45 -26.06 -10.75
C GLY A 144 3.26 -25.70 -9.52
N ILE A 145 3.58 -24.43 -9.29
CA ILE A 145 4.27 -24.00 -8.06
C ILE A 145 3.37 -24.29 -6.86
N PRO A 146 3.81 -25.14 -5.90
CA PRO A 146 2.99 -25.51 -4.75
C PRO A 146 2.60 -24.32 -3.88
N THR A 147 1.40 -24.37 -3.31
CA THR A 147 0.85 -23.29 -2.47
C THR A 147 1.79 -22.90 -1.31
N GLN A 148 2.51 -23.86 -0.72
CA GLN A 148 3.47 -23.55 0.35
C GLN A 148 4.62 -22.69 -0.15
N ILE A 149 5.17 -22.98 -1.34
CA ILE A 149 6.23 -22.17 -1.96
C ILE A 149 5.68 -20.78 -2.28
N PHE A 150 4.49 -20.70 -2.90
CA PHE A 150 3.82 -19.43 -3.20
C PHE A 150 3.71 -18.53 -1.96
N VAL A 151 3.24 -19.07 -0.84
CA VAL A 151 3.09 -18.30 0.42
C VAL A 151 4.44 -17.80 0.94
N VAL A 152 5.47 -18.64 0.89
CA VAL A 152 6.80 -18.26 1.40
C VAL A 152 7.47 -17.22 0.52
N VAL A 153 7.43 -17.37 -0.81
CA VAL A 153 8.02 -16.37 -1.72
C VAL A 153 7.25 -15.05 -1.68
N ALA A 154 5.93 -15.10 -1.49
CA ALA A 154 5.11 -13.90 -1.24
C ALA A 154 5.53 -13.16 0.03
N LEU A 155 5.85 -13.89 1.08
CA LEU A 155 6.34 -13.31 2.34
C LEU A 155 7.75 -12.72 2.18
N ILE A 156 8.64 -13.39 1.45
CA ILE A 156 9.99 -12.88 1.15
C ILE A 156 9.89 -11.56 0.39
N ASP A 157 9.07 -11.51 -0.65
CA ASP A 157 8.82 -10.33 -1.47
C ASP A 157 8.27 -9.17 -0.61
N LEU A 158 7.28 -9.44 0.23
CA LEU A 158 6.70 -8.45 1.15
C LEU A 158 7.73 -7.90 2.15
N LEU A 159 8.56 -8.76 2.73
CA LEU A 159 9.60 -8.37 3.68
C LEU A 159 10.70 -7.56 3.01
N TYR A 160 11.05 -7.92 1.76
CA TYR A 160 11.99 -7.12 0.98
C TYR A 160 11.44 -5.71 0.73
N GLN A 161 10.20 -5.59 0.33
CA GLN A 161 9.58 -4.29 0.06
C GLN A 161 9.46 -3.39 1.31
N TYR A 162 9.49 -3.95 2.51
CA TYR A 162 9.43 -3.16 3.74
C TYR A 162 10.66 -2.24 3.90
N TRP A 163 11.87 -2.76 3.76
CA TRP A 163 13.10 -2.00 4.03
C TRP A 163 13.39 -0.91 2.99
N VAL A 164 12.85 -1.03 1.77
CA VAL A 164 13.07 0.00 0.73
C VAL A 164 12.32 1.31 0.99
N HIS A 165 11.42 1.35 1.96
CA HIS A 165 10.68 2.55 2.34
C HIS A 165 11.47 3.45 3.31
N THR A 166 12.68 3.86 2.93
CA THR A 166 13.49 4.73 3.79
C THR A 166 14.20 5.83 2.99
N GLN A 167 14.38 6.97 3.64
CA GLN A 167 15.22 8.05 3.14
C GLN A 167 16.63 8.02 3.74
N LEU A 168 16.94 7.10 4.66
CA LEU A 168 18.26 7.03 5.31
C LEU A 168 19.32 6.37 4.43
N VAL A 169 18.90 5.59 3.43
CA VAL A 169 19.78 4.94 2.45
C VAL A 169 19.73 5.75 1.16
N GLY A 170 20.88 6.21 0.70
CA GLY A 170 21.04 6.93 -0.54
C GLY A 170 21.00 6.01 -1.77
N ARG A 171 21.55 6.49 -2.88
CA ARG A 171 21.70 5.69 -4.10
C ARG A 171 22.71 4.57 -3.89
N MET A 172 22.39 3.37 -4.39
CA MET A 172 23.22 2.16 -4.26
C MET A 172 23.97 1.81 -5.56
N GLY A 173 24.00 2.73 -6.53
CA GLY A 173 24.78 2.59 -7.76
C GLY A 173 24.32 1.42 -8.62
N ILE A 174 25.25 0.51 -8.93
CA ILE A 174 24.98 -0.61 -9.85
C ILE A 174 23.88 -1.55 -9.34
N PHE A 175 23.68 -1.66 -8.03
CA PHE A 175 22.62 -2.50 -7.46
C PHE A 175 21.23 -2.06 -7.89
N GLU A 176 21.03 -0.75 -8.17
CA GLU A 176 19.75 -0.21 -8.64
C GLU A 176 19.33 -0.75 -10.01
N ARG A 177 20.26 -1.32 -10.76
CA ARG A 177 20.00 -1.95 -12.07
C ARG A 177 19.45 -3.38 -11.95
N PHE A 178 19.61 -4.03 -10.82
CA PHE A 178 19.19 -5.41 -10.62
C PHE A 178 18.13 -5.54 -9.56
N LEU A 179 18.25 -4.75 -8.51
CA LEU A 179 17.39 -4.80 -7.33
C LEU A 179 16.66 -3.47 -7.12
N VAL A 180 15.45 -3.56 -6.65
CA VAL A 180 14.72 -2.38 -6.16
C VAL A 180 15.39 -1.88 -4.88
N THR A 181 15.86 -0.64 -4.90
CA THR A 181 16.52 0.00 -3.77
C THR A 181 15.63 1.10 -3.19
N PRO A 182 15.96 1.66 -2.01
CA PRO A 182 15.24 2.83 -1.49
C PRO A 182 15.20 4.00 -2.48
N SER A 183 16.25 4.22 -3.29
CA SER A 183 16.27 5.25 -4.33
C SER A 183 15.22 4.99 -5.43
N ASN A 184 15.15 3.76 -5.96
CA ASN A 184 14.13 3.39 -6.95
C ASN A 184 12.72 3.55 -6.37
N HIS A 185 12.53 3.17 -5.11
CA HIS A 185 11.22 3.18 -4.47
C HIS A 185 10.77 4.58 -4.04
N ARG A 186 11.72 5.50 -3.73
CA ARG A 186 11.41 6.94 -3.57
C ARG A 186 10.84 7.54 -4.85
N VAL A 187 11.43 7.23 -6.02
CA VAL A 187 10.89 7.65 -7.32
C VAL A 187 9.48 7.09 -7.50
N HIS A 188 9.26 5.81 -7.20
CA HIS A 188 7.95 5.17 -7.31
C HIS A 188 6.86 5.89 -6.48
N HIS A 189 7.19 6.33 -5.25
CA HIS A 189 6.26 7.07 -4.37
C HIS A 189 6.19 8.57 -4.65
N GLY A 190 6.98 9.07 -5.60
CA GLY A 190 7.03 10.49 -5.97
C GLY A 190 5.82 10.92 -6.81
N GLN A 191 5.37 12.18 -6.59
CA GLN A 191 4.34 12.80 -7.42
C GLN A 191 4.90 13.78 -8.46
N ASN A 192 6.21 13.94 -8.52
CA ASN A 192 6.92 14.70 -9.56
C ASN A 192 6.63 14.07 -10.94
N ASP A 193 6.67 14.86 -12.00
CA ASP A 193 6.31 14.38 -13.35
C ASP A 193 7.17 13.19 -13.82
N TYR A 194 8.47 13.19 -13.50
CA TYR A 194 9.36 12.09 -13.88
C TYR A 194 9.18 10.82 -13.03
N CYS A 195 8.50 10.92 -11.89
CA CYS A 195 8.23 9.83 -10.97
C CYS A 195 6.98 9.03 -11.34
N ILE A 196 6.08 9.67 -12.08
CA ILE A 196 4.76 9.11 -12.34
C ILE A 196 4.85 7.83 -13.16
N ASP A 197 4.18 6.79 -12.66
CA ASP A 197 4.06 5.50 -13.32
C ASP A 197 5.44 4.86 -13.62
N LYS A 198 6.35 4.92 -12.62
CA LYS A 198 7.71 4.38 -12.66
C LYS A 198 7.99 3.40 -11.53
N ASN A 199 8.95 2.49 -11.78
CA ASN A 199 9.59 1.60 -10.81
C ASN A 199 8.61 0.67 -10.07
N TYR A 200 7.94 -0.22 -10.80
CA TYR A 200 6.94 -1.15 -10.27
C TYR A 200 7.50 -2.46 -9.68
N GLY A 201 8.81 -2.73 -9.85
CA GLY A 201 9.44 -3.95 -9.33
C GLY A 201 9.23 -4.15 -7.83
N GLY A 202 9.14 -5.40 -7.39
CA GLY A 202 9.10 -5.77 -5.98
C GLY A 202 10.52 -5.94 -5.40
N ILE A 203 11.21 -6.99 -5.83
CA ILE A 203 12.62 -7.27 -5.50
C ILE A 203 13.53 -6.85 -6.66
N PHE A 204 13.14 -7.19 -7.90
CA PHE A 204 14.00 -6.99 -9.07
C PHE A 204 13.56 -5.78 -9.89
N SER A 205 14.47 -4.83 -10.09
CA SER A 205 14.28 -3.65 -10.97
C SER A 205 14.44 -3.98 -12.46
N ILE A 206 14.88 -5.19 -12.77
CA ILE A 206 15.08 -5.66 -14.16
C ILE A 206 13.79 -5.63 -14.99
N TRP A 207 12.64 -5.84 -14.35
CA TRP A 207 11.34 -5.77 -15.03
C TRP A 207 11.03 -4.36 -15.50
N ASP A 208 11.33 -3.35 -14.68
CA ASP A 208 11.14 -1.95 -15.04
C ASP A 208 12.01 -1.55 -16.24
N GLN A 209 13.25 -2.04 -16.29
CA GLN A 209 14.14 -1.81 -17.43
C GLN A 209 13.62 -2.53 -18.68
N LEU A 210 13.18 -3.79 -18.54
CA LEU A 210 12.70 -4.60 -19.64
C LEU A 210 11.41 -4.02 -20.27
N PHE A 211 10.52 -3.48 -19.45
CA PHE A 211 9.22 -2.94 -19.87
C PHE A 211 9.16 -1.41 -19.96
N GLY A 212 10.30 -0.71 -19.80
CA GLY A 212 10.43 0.74 -20.03
C GLY A 212 9.82 1.62 -18.93
N THR A 213 9.62 1.08 -17.74
CA THR A 213 9.08 1.81 -16.58
C THR A 213 10.15 2.24 -15.58
N TYR A 214 11.44 1.97 -15.85
CA TYR A 214 12.54 2.35 -14.98
C TYR A 214 12.81 3.86 -15.03
N ALA A 215 13.03 4.47 -13.87
CA ALA A 215 13.54 5.83 -13.74
C ALA A 215 14.50 5.95 -12.54
N ASP A 216 15.63 6.63 -12.77
CA ASP A 216 16.59 6.99 -11.74
C ASP A 216 16.07 8.14 -10.87
N GLU A 217 16.41 8.15 -9.59
CA GLU A 217 16.20 9.31 -8.73
C GLU A 217 17.13 10.46 -9.18
N ARG A 218 16.55 11.63 -9.39
CA ARG A 218 17.27 12.82 -9.86
C ARG A 218 17.89 13.59 -8.70
N PRO A 219 19.20 13.91 -8.74
CA PRO A 219 19.85 14.64 -7.65
C PRO A 219 19.47 16.13 -7.61
N ASP A 220 19.02 16.67 -8.74
CA ASP A 220 18.64 18.07 -8.94
C ASP A 220 17.16 18.36 -8.69
N GLU A 221 16.36 17.34 -8.50
CA GLU A 221 14.92 17.47 -8.26
C GLU A 221 14.48 16.59 -7.06
N MET A 222 14.23 17.25 -5.94
CA MET A 222 13.78 16.55 -4.73
C MET A 222 12.43 15.85 -4.96
N VAL A 223 12.35 14.57 -4.58
CA VAL A 223 11.12 13.80 -4.66
C VAL A 223 10.10 14.33 -3.64
N ILE A 224 8.91 14.63 -4.09
CA ILE A 224 7.77 15.03 -3.27
C ILE A 224 6.81 13.84 -3.21
N TYR A 225 6.52 13.36 -2.00
CA TYR A 225 5.70 12.17 -1.79
C TYR A 225 4.22 12.50 -1.69
N GLY A 226 3.39 11.50 -1.92
CA GLY A 226 1.95 11.61 -1.88
C GLY A 226 1.29 11.46 -3.25
N VAL A 227 0.02 11.79 -3.32
CA VAL A 227 -0.77 11.79 -4.56
C VAL A 227 -1.16 13.21 -4.92
N ARG A 228 -1.21 13.52 -6.23
CA ARG A 228 -1.48 14.89 -6.75
C ARG A 228 -2.79 15.48 -6.22
N LYS A 229 -3.78 14.64 -5.99
CA LYS A 229 -4.97 15.02 -5.23
C LYS A 229 -4.89 14.45 -3.82
N PRO A 230 -4.40 15.21 -2.83
CA PRO A 230 -4.18 14.71 -1.49
C PRO A 230 -5.51 14.29 -0.84
N LEU A 231 -5.44 13.22 -0.04
CA LEU A 231 -6.60 12.66 0.67
C LEU A 231 -7.25 13.67 1.65
N ARG A 232 -6.42 14.53 2.26
CA ARG A 232 -6.83 15.52 3.29
C ARG A 232 -7.68 14.92 4.41
N SER A 233 -7.31 13.73 4.85
CA SER A 233 -8.01 13.00 5.93
C SER A 233 -7.03 12.11 6.67
N TRP A 234 -7.23 12.01 7.98
CA TRP A 234 -6.49 11.09 8.86
C TRP A 234 -7.29 9.81 9.15
N ASP A 235 -8.46 9.63 8.52
CA ASP A 235 -9.30 8.44 8.66
C ASP A 235 -8.75 7.30 7.78
N PRO A 236 -8.17 6.22 8.37
CA PRO A 236 -7.56 5.13 7.62
C PRO A 236 -8.58 4.26 6.89
N VAL A 237 -9.83 4.23 7.34
CA VAL A 237 -10.91 3.51 6.65
C VAL A 237 -11.34 4.29 5.42
N TRP A 238 -11.54 5.61 5.56
CA TRP A 238 -11.83 6.48 4.42
C TRP A 238 -10.72 6.43 3.37
N ALA A 239 -9.47 6.41 3.79
CA ALA A 239 -8.32 6.29 2.89
C ALA A 239 -8.40 5.02 2.00
N ASN A 240 -8.93 3.92 2.52
CA ASN A 240 -9.12 2.67 1.79
C ASN A 240 -10.28 2.68 0.79
N ILE A 241 -11.32 3.47 1.03
CA ILE A 241 -12.57 3.34 0.26
C ILE A 241 -12.90 4.55 -0.61
N GLN A 242 -12.28 5.72 -0.36
CA GLN A 242 -12.65 6.99 -1.01
C GLN A 242 -12.59 6.93 -2.54
N HIS A 243 -11.61 6.23 -3.11
CA HIS A 243 -11.45 6.18 -4.57
C HIS A 243 -12.52 5.31 -5.25
N TYR A 244 -13.05 4.29 -4.58
CA TYR A 244 -14.22 3.54 -5.08
C TYR A 244 -15.47 4.45 -5.21
N PHE A 245 -15.63 5.43 -4.32
CA PHE A 245 -16.68 6.43 -4.47
C PHE A 245 -16.44 7.36 -5.65
N VAL A 246 -15.16 7.68 -5.95
CA VAL A 246 -14.81 8.42 -7.17
C VAL A 246 -15.24 7.64 -8.40
N ILE A 247 -14.83 6.36 -8.51
CA ILE A 247 -15.23 5.47 -9.61
C ILE A 247 -16.77 5.40 -9.71
N GLY A 248 -17.46 5.20 -8.59
CA GLY A 248 -18.92 5.14 -8.57
C GLY A 248 -19.60 6.42 -9.09
N ARG A 249 -19.06 7.60 -8.80
CA ARG A 249 -19.56 8.89 -9.34
C ARG A 249 -19.31 8.97 -10.85
N LEU A 250 -18.12 8.60 -11.33
CA LEU A 250 -17.79 8.59 -12.75
C LEU A 250 -18.71 7.65 -13.54
N VAL A 251 -18.93 6.43 -13.06
CA VAL A 251 -19.83 5.46 -13.67
C VAL A 251 -21.27 5.97 -13.73
N ARG A 252 -21.74 6.65 -12.67
CA ARG A 252 -23.09 7.25 -12.66
C ARG A 252 -23.23 8.41 -13.64
N ALA A 253 -22.17 9.21 -13.82
CA ALA A 253 -22.16 10.33 -14.75
C ALA A 253 -22.01 9.90 -16.21
N SER A 254 -21.48 8.70 -16.47
CA SER A 254 -21.24 8.18 -17.81
C SER A 254 -22.52 7.79 -18.53
N ARG A 255 -22.61 8.11 -19.82
CA ARG A 255 -23.80 7.90 -20.65
C ARG A 255 -23.79 6.55 -21.37
N SER A 256 -22.64 6.06 -21.76
CA SER A 256 -22.48 4.80 -22.50
C SER A 256 -21.87 3.69 -21.67
N TRP A 257 -22.10 2.43 -22.03
CA TRP A 257 -21.45 1.28 -21.39
C TRP A 257 -19.94 1.28 -21.58
N HIS A 258 -19.44 1.79 -22.72
CA HIS A 258 -18.03 1.94 -23.00
C HIS A 258 -17.39 2.93 -21.99
N GLU A 259 -17.98 4.11 -21.79
CA GLU A 259 -17.53 5.08 -20.79
C GLU A 259 -17.51 4.48 -19.39
N LYS A 260 -18.60 3.77 -18.99
CA LYS A 260 -18.67 3.09 -17.69
C LYS A 260 -17.54 2.07 -17.51
N PHE A 261 -17.27 1.28 -18.53
CA PHE A 261 -16.16 0.32 -18.55
C PHE A 261 -14.82 1.04 -18.39
N MET A 262 -14.60 2.13 -19.13
CA MET A 262 -13.37 2.91 -19.05
C MET A 262 -13.20 3.62 -17.70
N CYS A 263 -14.28 4.01 -17.02
CA CYS A 263 -14.20 4.55 -15.65
C CYS A 263 -13.70 3.52 -14.64
N VAL A 264 -13.94 2.24 -14.86
CA VAL A 264 -13.54 1.15 -13.95
C VAL A 264 -12.17 0.58 -14.34
N PHE A 265 -11.97 0.28 -15.61
CA PHE A 265 -10.81 -0.47 -16.10
C PHE A 265 -9.82 0.38 -16.93
N GLY A 266 -10.18 1.58 -17.29
CA GLY A 266 -9.25 2.54 -17.92
C GLY A 266 -8.26 3.14 -16.93
N PRO A 267 -7.30 3.93 -17.44
CA PRO A 267 -6.28 4.57 -16.61
C PRO A 267 -6.88 5.56 -15.60
N PRO A 268 -6.42 5.60 -14.34
CA PRO A 268 -6.90 6.56 -13.34
C PRO A 268 -6.54 8.01 -13.68
N ARG A 269 -5.68 8.22 -14.68
CA ARG A 269 -5.25 9.52 -15.20
C ARG A 269 -5.76 9.81 -16.60
N SER A 270 -6.85 9.17 -17.02
CA SER A 270 -7.51 9.60 -18.25
C SER A 270 -7.97 11.06 -18.14
N PRO A 271 -8.00 11.86 -19.23
CA PRO A 271 -8.44 13.25 -19.18
C PRO A 271 -9.80 13.44 -18.51
N ALA A 272 -10.75 12.55 -18.78
CA ALA A 272 -12.08 12.57 -18.14
C ALA A 272 -11.99 12.32 -16.63
N HIS A 273 -11.08 11.46 -16.16
CA HIS A 273 -10.87 11.21 -14.73
C HIS A 273 -10.23 12.44 -14.06
N LEU A 274 -9.19 13.01 -14.65
CA LEU A 274 -8.49 14.18 -14.10
C LEU A 274 -9.43 15.37 -13.96
N GLU A 275 -10.26 15.64 -14.98
CA GLU A 275 -11.30 16.66 -14.94
C GLU A 275 -12.32 16.39 -13.83
N ALA A 276 -12.84 15.17 -13.76
CA ALA A 276 -13.86 14.80 -12.76
C ALA A 276 -13.36 14.84 -11.31
N VAL A 277 -12.05 14.60 -11.08
CA VAL A 277 -11.44 14.71 -9.74
C VAL A 277 -10.91 16.12 -9.47
N GLY A 278 -10.86 17.01 -10.48
CA GLY A 278 -10.34 18.37 -10.34
C GLY A 278 -8.84 18.37 -10.04
N GLU A 279 -8.06 17.53 -10.72
CA GLU A 279 -6.61 17.47 -10.55
C GLU A 279 -5.95 18.62 -11.36
N ALA A 280 -5.25 19.51 -10.64
CA ALA A 280 -4.46 20.55 -11.25
C ALA A 280 -3.07 20.02 -11.67
N PRO A 281 -2.39 20.67 -12.65
CA PRO A 281 -1.00 20.38 -12.95
C PRO A 281 -0.13 20.45 -11.69
N PHE A 282 0.75 19.47 -11.52
CA PHE A 282 1.64 19.42 -10.37
C PHE A 282 2.71 20.50 -10.47
N ARG A 283 2.89 21.26 -9.38
CA ARG A 283 3.94 22.28 -9.24
C ARG A 283 4.65 22.07 -7.91
N ALA A 284 5.86 21.55 -7.95
CA ALA A 284 6.64 21.24 -6.75
C ALA A 284 6.79 22.46 -5.81
N ALA A 285 6.97 23.64 -6.36
CA ALA A 285 7.10 24.87 -5.59
C ALA A 285 5.82 25.32 -4.84
N GLU A 286 4.66 24.81 -5.24
CA GLU A 286 3.36 25.13 -4.63
C GLU A 286 2.89 24.03 -3.67
N PHE A 287 3.67 22.94 -3.52
CA PHE A 287 3.30 21.84 -2.67
C PHE A 287 3.30 22.24 -1.19
N VAL A 288 2.16 22.06 -0.55
CA VAL A 288 2.00 22.25 0.90
C VAL A 288 1.45 20.98 1.50
N SER A 289 2.21 20.39 2.39
CA SER A 289 1.80 19.17 3.10
C SER A 289 0.52 19.37 3.90
N PHE A 290 -0.39 18.39 3.80
CA PHE A 290 -1.59 18.37 4.61
C PHE A 290 -1.24 18.20 6.09
N SER A 291 -1.69 19.12 6.91
CA SER A 291 -1.57 19.06 8.35
C SER A 291 -2.81 19.65 9.01
N THR A 292 -3.13 19.17 10.20
CA THR A 292 -4.19 19.74 11.04
C THR A 292 -3.60 20.05 12.42
N PRO A 293 -3.95 21.18 13.04
CA PRO A 293 -3.53 21.45 14.40
C PRO A 293 -4.03 20.38 15.37
N TYR A 294 -3.19 19.94 16.27
CA TYR A 294 -3.55 18.96 17.29
C TYR A 294 -2.99 19.32 18.67
N THR A 295 -3.72 18.93 19.70
CA THR A 295 -3.33 19.13 21.07
C THR A 295 -2.48 17.96 21.57
N SER A 296 -1.76 18.16 22.69
CA SER A 296 -1.04 17.07 23.35
C SER A 296 -1.96 15.89 23.71
N ARG A 297 -3.21 16.16 24.11
CA ARG A 297 -4.22 15.11 24.36
C ARG A 297 -4.52 14.29 23.11
N MET A 298 -4.69 14.92 21.95
CA MET A 298 -4.90 14.22 20.67
C MET A 298 -3.70 13.37 20.29
N LYS A 299 -2.48 13.84 20.58
CA LYS A 299 -1.26 13.06 20.38
C LYS A 299 -1.28 11.77 21.21
N HIS A 300 -1.61 11.85 22.49
CA HIS A 300 -1.72 10.67 23.35
C HIS A 300 -2.84 9.71 22.87
N ILE A 301 -4.00 10.23 22.47
CA ILE A 301 -5.09 9.41 21.92
C ILE A 301 -4.63 8.68 20.65
N GLY A 302 -3.94 9.36 19.74
CA GLY A 302 -3.41 8.74 18.52
C GLY A 302 -2.42 7.62 18.82
N ALA A 303 -1.42 7.87 19.68
CA ALA A 303 -0.46 6.83 20.07
C ALA A 303 -1.16 5.65 20.79
N ALA A 304 -2.06 5.95 21.73
CA ALA A 304 -2.82 4.92 22.43
C ALA A 304 -3.70 4.09 21.49
N SER A 305 -4.28 4.69 20.44
CA SER A 305 -5.09 3.96 19.45
C SER A 305 -4.26 2.94 18.66
N THR A 306 -3.03 3.29 18.29
CA THR A 306 -2.12 2.35 17.61
C THR A 306 -1.70 1.21 18.52
N ILE A 307 -1.34 1.51 19.79
CA ILE A 307 -0.98 0.47 20.77
C ILE A 307 -2.17 -0.47 21.02
N PHE A 308 -3.35 0.10 21.31
CA PHE A 308 -4.57 -0.67 21.53
C PHE A 308 -4.92 -1.53 20.31
N GLY A 309 -4.90 -0.94 19.10
CA GLY A 309 -5.19 -1.67 17.88
C GLY A 309 -4.20 -2.82 17.62
N THR A 310 -2.91 -2.60 17.90
CA THR A 310 -1.89 -3.67 17.80
C THR A 310 -2.18 -4.79 18.77
N PHE A 311 -2.51 -4.47 20.03
CA PHE A 311 -2.90 -5.47 21.03
C PHE A 311 -4.14 -6.26 20.58
N MET A 312 -5.18 -5.58 20.10
CA MET A 312 -6.41 -6.21 19.62
C MET A 312 -6.16 -7.09 18.39
N LEU A 313 -5.26 -6.68 17.48
CA LEU A 313 -4.87 -7.51 16.33
C LEU A 313 -4.14 -8.79 16.79
N MET A 314 -3.20 -8.67 17.73
CA MET A 314 -2.52 -9.83 18.30
C MET A 314 -3.51 -10.80 18.97
N LEU A 315 -4.45 -10.26 19.74
CA LEU A 315 -5.51 -11.05 20.35
C LEU A 315 -6.35 -11.76 19.28
N LEU A 316 -6.74 -11.04 18.22
CA LEU A 316 -7.49 -11.65 17.12
C LEU A 316 -6.72 -12.82 16.47
N TYR A 317 -5.42 -12.67 16.20
CA TYR A 317 -4.60 -13.75 15.66
C TYR A 317 -4.53 -15.00 16.58
N LEU A 318 -4.58 -14.79 17.89
CA LEU A 318 -4.59 -15.90 18.87
C LEU A 318 -5.94 -16.62 18.93
N VAL A 319 -7.05 -15.88 18.80
CA VAL A 319 -8.40 -16.44 18.97
C VAL A 319 -9.09 -16.79 17.65
N ALA A 320 -8.67 -16.23 16.51
CA ALA A 320 -9.29 -16.43 15.21
C ALA A 320 -9.55 -17.90 14.84
N PRO A 321 -8.67 -18.89 15.16
CA PRO A 321 -8.95 -20.29 14.89
C PRO A 321 -10.15 -20.86 15.65
N ARG A 322 -10.62 -20.16 16.67
CA ARG A 322 -11.76 -20.56 17.53
C ARG A 322 -13.04 -19.79 17.24
N LEU A 323 -12.92 -18.70 16.46
CA LEU A 323 -14.05 -17.83 16.11
C LEU A 323 -14.76 -18.34 14.86
N SER A 324 -16.07 -18.19 14.83
CA SER A 324 -16.84 -18.28 13.60
C SER A 324 -16.48 -17.12 12.66
N ILE A 325 -16.82 -17.27 11.38
CA ILE A 325 -16.65 -16.22 10.38
C ILE A 325 -17.39 -14.93 10.78
N TRP A 326 -18.59 -15.06 11.36
CA TRP A 326 -19.41 -13.92 11.78
C TRP A 326 -18.81 -13.16 12.96
N GLU A 327 -18.24 -13.88 13.94
CA GLU A 327 -17.53 -13.26 15.05
C GLU A 327 -16.27 -12.54 14.59
N SER A 328 -15.50 -13.15 13.69
CA SER A 328 -14.32 -12.52 13.09
C SER A 328 -14.66 -11.26 12.30
N LEU A 329 -15.75 -11.28 11.52
CA LEU A 329 -16.28 -10.11 10.81
C LEU A 329 -16.74 -9.02 11.78
N ALA A 330 -17.54 -9.37 12.79
CA ALA A 330 -18.03 -8.42 13.79
C ALA A 330 -16.86 -7.73 14.51
N TYR A 331 -15.85 -8.50 14.90
CA TYR A 331 -14.64 -7.97 15.51
C TYR A 331 -13.91 -6.99 14.58
N SER A 332 -13.72 -7.37 13.32
CA SER A 332 -13.06 -6.53 12.31
C SER A 332 -13.85 -5.23 12.09
N PHE A 333 -15.17 -5.29 11.91
CA PHE A 333 -16.01 -4.10 11.73
C PHE A 333 -15.99 -3.17 12.94
N LEU A 334 -15.97 -3.70 14.16
CA LEU A 334 -15.82 -2.91 15.38
C LEU A 334 -14.50 -2.12 15.36
N MET A 335 -13.40 -2.78 14.99
CA MET A 335 -12.09 -2.14 14.90
C MET A 335 -12.01 -1.10 13.78
N LEU A 336 -12.64 -1.35 12.62
CA LEU A 336 -12.75 -0.33 11.57
C LEU A 336 -13.50 0.92 12.07
N GLY A 337 -14.63 0.72 12.74
CA GLY A 337 -15.38 1.83 13.36
C GLY A 337 -14.55 2.64 14.34
N PHE A 338 -13.78 1.94 15.18
CA PHE A 338 -12.86 2.56 16.14
C PHE A 338 -11.80 3.43 15.43
N PHE A 339 -11.08 2.88 14.43
CA PHE A 339 -10.04 3.63 13.72
C PHE A 339 -10.59 4.79 12.90
N SER A 340 -11.76 4.62 12.26
CA SER A 340 -12.43 5.70 11.55
C SER A 340 -12.84 6.83 12.51
N PHE A 341 -13.36 6.49 13.67
CA PHE A 341 -13.70 7.48 14.70
C PHE A 341 -12.45 8.26 15.16
N ILE A 342 -11.37 7.58 15.48
CA ILE A 342 -10.10 8.22 15.89
C ILE A 342 -9.56 9.13 14.79
N GLY A 343 -9.53 8.66 13.53
CA GLY A 343 -9.06 9.46 12.40
C GLY A 343 -9.87 10.75 12.19
N ARG A 344 -11.19 10.69 12.39
CA ARG A 344 -12.08 11.86 12.28
C ARG A 344 -11.92 12.86 13.42
N LEU A 345 -11.54 12.41 14.63
CA LEU A 345 -11.27 13.34 15.73
C LEU A 345 -10.15 14.33 15.43
N TRP A 346 -9.25 14.00 14.49
CA TRP A 346 -8.13 14.86 14.11
C TRP A 346 -8.51 15.91 13.07
N VAL A 347 -9.69 15.81 12.46
CA VAL A 347 -10.24 16.78 11.50
C VAL A 347 -11.44 17.45 12.15
N ARG A 348 -11.25 18.53 12.92
CA ARG A 348 -12.37 19.26 13.56
C ARG A 348 -13.11 20.15 12.56
N PRO A 349 -14.48 20.21 12.60
CA PRO A 349 -15.29 21.05 11.73
C PRO A 349 -15.00 22.55 11.84
N SER A 350 -14.51 23.03 12.99
CA SER A 350 -14.16 24.45 13.22
C SER A 350 -12.98 24.95 12.37
N MET A 351 -12.22 24.05 11.72
CA MET A 351 -11.11 24.40 10.85
C MET A 351 -11.45 24.27 9.35
N MET A 352 -12.59 23.69 8.99
CA MET A 352 -13.08 23.70 7.60
C MET A 352 -13.59 25.08 7.16
N GLY A 353 -13.69 26.04 8.09
CA GLY A 353 -14.30 27.35 7.86
C GLY A 353 -13.45 28.44 7.25
N SER A 354 -12.13 28.23 6.98
CA SER A 354 -11.30 29.34 6.49
C SER A 354 -10.55 29.12 5.16
N THR A 355 -10.63 27.93 4.56
CA THR A 355 -9.99 27.68 3.23
C THR A 355 -10.79 26.73 2.35
N SER A 356 -12.12 26.77 2.41
CA SER A 356 -12.95 26.12 1.41
C SER A 356 -12.98 27.00 0.15
N PRO A 357 -12.39 26.60 -0.99
CA PRO A 357 -12.88 27.07 -2.26
C PRO A 357 -14.31 26.53 -2.38
N ARG A 358 -15.30 27.41 -2.40
CA ARG A 358 -16.68 27.06 -2.73
C ARG A 358 -16.65 26.30 -4.05
N PHE A 359 -17.11 25.06 -4.01
CA PHE A 359 -17.50 24.37 -5.23
C PHE A 359 -18.68 25.16 -5.82
N GLN A 360 -18.44 25.91 -6.88
CA GLN A 360 -19.43 26.25 -7.89
C GLN A 360 -19.37 25.23 -8.99
#